data_1bb5dedda09e41d797a7c0892143166c
#
_entry.id   1bb5dedda09e41d797a7c0892143166c
#
_cell.length_a   1.000
_cell.length_b   1.000
_cell.length_c   1.000
_cell.angle_alpha   90.00
_cell.angle_beta   90.00
_cell.angle_gamma   90.00
#
_symmetry.space_group_name_H-M   'P 1'
#
loop_
_entity.id
_entity.type
_entity.pdbx_description
1 polymer ?
#
loop_
_entity_poly.entity_id
_entity_poly.type
_entity_poly.pdbx_seq_one_letter_code
_entity_poly.pdbx_strand_id
1 'polypeptide(L)'
;MFKEVSKELNQYTFLFEGDQEISKLVSQFQREEETILCAVHLWEGLDIPGPSLSNIIIWSLPYPPNDPVFEAKRNQVVDPFWDADMPYMLLRLKQGVGRLIRSHNDKGLITIFMPKSTDSKVRSIIEQNVPTKIENI
;
A
#
# COMPACT_ATOMS: atom_id res chain seq x y z
N MET A 1 14.92 -8.22 0.55
CA MET A 1 14.72 -7.13 1.52
C MET A 1 13.79 -7.55 2.66
N PHE A 2 12.49 -7.77 2.49
CA PHE A 2 11.61 -8.15 3.62
C PHE A 2 12.00 -9.46 4.32
N LYS A 3 12.55 -10.44 3.60
CA LYS A 3 13.10 -11.68 4.20
C LYS A 3 14.37 -11.43 5.05
N GLU A 4 15.05 -10.34 4.86
CA GLU A 4 16.20 -9.93 5.71
C GLU A 4 15.68 -9.23 6.97
N VAL A 5 14.75 -8.31 6.82
CA VAL A 5 14.08 -7.63 7.94
C VAL A 5 13.39 -8.62 8.88
N SER A 6 12.78 -9.69 8.35
CA SER A 6 12.13 -10.71 9.17
C SER A 6 13.08 -11.47 10.08
N LYS A 7 14.38 -11.53 9.74
CA LYS A 7 15.39 -12.17 10.60
C LYS A 7 15.79 -11.28 11.79
N GLU A 8 15.70 -9.96 11.62
CA GLU A 8 16.01 -9.00 12.66
C GLU A 8 14.83 -8.77 13.62
N LEU A 9 13.61 -8.87 13.08
CA LEU A 9 12.36 -8.70 13.83
C LEU A 9 11.71 -10.04 14.16
N ASN A 10 12.48 -10.92 14.81
CA ASN A 10 12.07 -12.31 15.10
C ASN A 10 10.92 -12.44 16.10
N GLN A 11 10.53 -11.36 16.77
CA GLN A 11 9.35 -11.32 17.64
C GLN A 11 8.03 -11.29 16.86
N TYR A 12 8.07 -10.96 15.55
CA TYR A 12 6.90 -10.92 14.69
C TYR A 12 6.83 -12.12 13.75
N THR A 13 5.63 -12.63 13.51
CA THR A 13 5.38 -13.62 12.46
C THR A 13 5.25 -12.91 11.11
N PHE A 14 6.08 -13.25 10.15
CA PHE A 14 6.02 -12.71 8.79
C PHE A 14 5.31 -13.69 7.86
N LEU A 15 4.27 -13.19 7.19
CA LEU A 15 3.55 -13.89 6.15
C LEU A 15 3.84 -13.22 4.81
N PHE A 16 4.23 -13.99 3.81
CA PHE A 16 4.56 -13.48 2.48
C PHE A 16 3.53 -13.93 1.46
N GLU A 17 3.08 -13.01 0.62
CA GLU A 17 2.27 -13.33 -0.55
C GLU A 17 3.03 -14.33 -1.44
N GLY A 18 2.36 -15.44 -1.79
CA GLY A 18 2.94 -16.52 -2.59
C GLY A 18 3.47 -17.71 -1.78
N ASP A 19 3.65 -17.59 -0.46
CA ASP A 19 4.06 -18.73 0.37
C ASP A 19 2.93 -19.76 0.56
N GLN A 20 1.68 -19.30 0.49
CA GLN A 20 0.47 -20.13 0.54
C GLN A 20 -0.71 -19.43 -0.13
N GLU A 21 -1.86 -20.10 -0.17
CA GLU A 21 -3.08 -19.52 -0.72
C GLU A 21 -3.50 -18.25 0.06
N ILE A 22 -3.94 -17.23 -0.67
CA ILE A 22 -4.28 -15.89 -0.10
C ILE A 22 -5.32 -15.99 1.01
N SER A 23 -6.34 -16.84 0.84
CA SER A 23 -7.38 -17.05 1.86
C SER A 23 -6.83 -17.57 3.18
N LYS A 24 -5.82 -18.44 3.12
CA LYS A 24 -5.13 -18.98 4.30
C LYS A 24 -4.24 -17.93 4.95
N LEU A 25 -3.49 -17.16 4.14
CA LEU A 25 -2.67 -16.06 4.62
C LEU A 25 -3.51 -15.01 5.38
N VAL A 26 -4.63 -14.60 4.80
CA VAL A 26 -5.54 -13.64 5.42
C VAL A 26 -6.14 -14.19 6.71
N SER A 27 -6.59 -15.44 6.70
CA SER A 27 -7.15 -16.09 7.89
C SER A 27 -6.12 -16.24 9.01
N GLN A 28 -4.88 -16.52 8.67
CA GLN A 28 -3.77 -16.57 9.62
C GLN A 28 -3.47 -15.19 10.18
N PHE A 29 -3.34 -14.18 9.34
CA PHE A 29 -3.12 -12.79 9.74
C PHE A 29 -4.21 -12.25 10.68
N GLN A 30 -5.46 -12.60 10.43
CA GLN A 30 -6.58 -12.18 11.28
C GLN A 30 -6.61 -12.86 12.66
N ARG A 31 -6.08 -14.06 12.74
CA ARG A 31 -6.14 -14.90 13.95
C ARG A 31 -4.94 -14.72 14.86
N GLU A 32 -3.78 -14.46 14.30
CA GLU A 32 -2.51 -14.35 15.02
C GLU A 32 -2.16 -12.88 15.28
N GLU A 33 -1.87 -12.57 16.53
CA GLU A 33 -1.32 -11.26 16.92
C GLU A 33 0.16 -11.16 16.52
N GLU A 34 0.71 -9.95 16.52
CA GLU A 34 2.11 -9.67 16.17
C GLU A 34 2.55 -10.23 14.80
N THR A 35 1.63 -10.18 13.85
CA THR A 35 1.83 -10.70 12.49
C THR A 35 1.96 -9.58 11.48
N ILE A 36 2.92 -9.71 10.56
CA ILE A 36 3.16 -8.77 9.46
C ILE A 36 2.89 -9.49 8.13
N LEU A 37 1.89 -9.03 7.40
CA LEU A 37 1.57 -9.53 6.06
C LEU A 37 2.27 -8.67 4.99
N CYS A 38 3.22 -9.28 4.28
CA CYS A 38 3.96 -8.67 3.19
C CYS A 38 3.34 -9.05 1.84
N ALA A 39 2.84 -8.06 1.11
CA ALA A 39 2.15 -8.29 -0.14
C ALA A 39 2.50 -7.24 -1.20
N VAL A 40 2.44 -7.63 -2.46
CA VAL A 40 2.67 -6.78 -3.63
C VAL A 40 1.38 -6.54 -4.41
N HIS A 41 0.55 -7.55 -4.55
CA HIS A 41 -0.64 -7.52 -5.40
C HIS A 41 -1.97 -7.41 -4.63
N LEU A 42 -1.93 -7.48 -3.29
CA LEU A 42 -3.12 -7.46 -2.44
C LEU A 42 -3.80 -6.08 -2.28
N TRP A 43 -3.47 -5.11 -3.11
CA TRP A 43 -4.17 -3.81 -3.15
C TRP A 43 -5.65 -3.95 -3.49
N GLU A 44 -5.97 -4.96 -4.29
CA GLU A 44 -7.33 -5.29 -4.71
C GLU A 44 -7.76 -6.57 -3.99
N GLY A 45 -8.99 -6.59 -3.51
CA GLY A 45 -9.60 -7.81 -2.98
C GLY A 45 -9.25 -8.21 -1.56
N LEU A 46 -8.29 -7.56 -0.89
CA LEU A 46 -8.03 -7.82 0.52
C LEU A 46 -9.10 -7.15 1.38
N ASP A 47 -9.96 -7.95 1.94
CA ASP A 47 -10.95 -7.50 2.92
C ASP A 47 -10.63 -8.10 4.29
N ILE A 48 -10.02 -7.29 5.16
CA ILE A 48 -9.71 -7.66 6.54
C ILE A 48 -10.58 -6.81 7.46
N PRO A 49 -11.76 -7.31 7.83
CA PRO A 49 -12.62 -6.58 8.74
C PRO A 49 -12.09 -6.60 10.18
N GLY A 50 -12.42 -5.54 10.91
CA GLY A 50 -12.14 -5.45 12.34
C GLY A 50 -10.73 -4.93 12.69
N PRO A 51 -10.32 -5.07 13.95
CA PRO A 51 -9.10 -4.46 14.49
C PRO A 51 -7.80 -5.15 14.05
N SER A 52 -7.88 -6.25 13.30
CA SER A 52 -6.71 -7.03 12.88
C SER A 52 -5.73 -6.23 12.00
N LEU A 53 -6.22 -5.25 11.25
CA LEU A 53 -5.39 -4.36 10.46
C LEU A 53 -5.26 -3.00 11.17
N SER A 54 -4.20 -2.83 11.95
CA SER A 54 -3.92 -1.61 12.71
C SER A 54 -2.82 -0.73 12.12
N ASN A 55 -1.98 -1.30 11.25
CA ASN A 55 -0.88 -0.60 10.62
C ASN A 55 -0.76 -0.98 9.15
N ILE A 56 -0.52 0.01 8.30
CA ILE A 56 -0.17 -0.19 6.89
C ILE A 56 1.17 0.47 6.61
N ILE A 57 2.09 -0.27 6.02
CA ILE A 57 3.37 0.24 5.56
C ILE A 57 3.40 0.15 4.03
N ILE A 58 3.43 1.31 3.37
CA ILE A 58 3.56 1.43 1.93
C ILE A 58 5.02 1.70 1.63
N TRP A 59 5.74 0.67 1.21
CA TRP A 59 7.18 0.74 0.98
C TRP A 59 7.57 1.52 -0.27
N SER A 60 6.71 1.51 -1.27
CA SER A 60 6.88 2.30 -2.49
C SER A 60 5.53 2.75 -3.02
N LEU A 61 5.49 3.91 -3.65
CA LEU A 61 4.27 4.41 -4.27
C LEU A 61 3.81 3.44 -5.37
N PRO A 62 2.52 3.09 -5.41
CA PRO A 62 1.98 2.05 -6.31
C PRO A 62 1.77 2.58 -7.74
N TYR A 63 2.86 3.02 -8.38
CA TYR A 63 2.83 3.40 -9.79
C TYR A 63 2.47 2.21 -10.69
N PRO A 64 1.92 2.46 -11.88
CA PRO A 64 1.55 1.40 -12.78
C PRO A 64 2.77 0.59 -13.25
N PRO A 65 2.58 -0.71 -13.55
CA PRO A 65 3.64 -1.52 -14.09
C PRO A 65 4.06 -1.05 -15.49
N ASN A 66 5.27 -1.40 -15.89
CA ASN A 66 5.75 -1.24 -17.24
C ASN A 66 5.30 -2.43 -18.09
N ASP A 67 4.04 -2.46 -18.47
CA ASP A 67 3.47 -3.47 -19.34
C ASP A 67 2.90 -2.85 -20.63
N PRO A 68 2.70 -3.65 -21.70
CA PRO A 68 2.21 -3.15 -22.99
C PRO A 68 0.82 -2.50 -22.91
N VAL A 69 -0.03 -2.96 -22.01
CA VAL A 69 -1.42 -2.43 -21.87
C VAL A 69 -1.37 -1.03 -21.28
N PHE A 70 -0.59 -0.83 -20.24
CA PHE A 70 -0.45 0.49 -19.63
C PHE A 70 0.36 1.45 -20.50
N GLU A 71 1.34 0.94 -21.24
CA GLU A 71 2.10 1.71 -22.22
C GLU A 71 1.20 2.25 -23.35
N ALA A 72 0.27 1.44 -23.83
CA ALA A 72 -0.74 1.90 -24.79
C ALA A 72 -1.59 3.03 -24.23
N LYS A 73 -1.91 3.02 -22.95
CA LYS A 73 -2.63 4.11 -22.26
C LYS A 73 -1.78 5.40 -22.18
N ARG A 74 -0.50 5.28 -21.84
CA ARG A 74 0.43 6.42 -21.81
C ARG A 74 0.54 7.11 -23.18
N ASN A 75 0.52 6.34 -24.25
CA ASN A 75 0.59 6.84 -25.62
C ASN A 75 -0.67 7.58 -26.10
N GLN A 76 -1.77 7.53 -25.36
CA GLN A 76 -3.04 8.20 -25.68
C GLN A 76 -3.21 9.56 -25.00
N VAL A 77 -2.30 9.95 -24.14
CA VAL A 77 -2.38 11.19 -23.35
C VAL A 77 -1.23 12.14 -23.67
N VAL A 78 -1.41 13.41 -23.32
CA VAL A 78 -0.41 14.45 -23.62
C VAL A 78 0.79 14.35 -22.68
N ASP A 79 0.53 14.18 -21.40
CA ASP A 79 1.57 14.00 -20.37
C ASP A 79 1.39 12.62 -19.70
N PRO A 80 2.17 11.61 -20.10
CA PRO A 80 2.04 10.26 -19.56
C PRO A 80 2.13 10.18 -18.05
N PHE A 81 2.99 10.98 -17.44
CA PHE A 81 3.15 10.96 -15.99
C PHE A 81 1.93 11.56 -15.26
N TRP A 82 1.52 12.78 -15.65
CA TRP A 82 0.42 13.47 -14.97
C TRP A 82 -0.97 12.97 -15.35
N ASP A 83 -1.15 12.51 -16.59
CA ASP A 83 -2.47 12.13 -17.14
C ASP A 83 -2.76 10.62 -17.04
N ALA A 84 -1.72 9.78 -16.84
CA ALA A 84 -1.89 8.33 -16.73
C ALA A 84 -1.31 7.76 -15.43
N ASP A 85 -0.02 7.97 -15.14
CA ASP A 85 0.66 7.33 -14.01
C ASP A 85 0.17 7.86 -12.66
N MET A 86 0.06 9.18 -12.51
CA MET A 86 -0.39 9.81 -11.26
C MET A 86 -1.83 9.46 -10.88
N PRO A 87 -2.83 9.53 -11.78
CA PRO A 87 -4.19 9.11 -11.46
C PRO A 87 -4.27 7.63 -11.04
N TYR A 88 -3.53 6.75 -11.72
CA TYR A 88 -3.45 5.35 -11.36
C TYR A 88 -2.87 5.14 -9.96
N MET A 89 -1.71 5.76 -9.69
CA MET A 89 -1.04 5.68 -8.40
C MET A 89 -1.93 6.19 -7.26
N LEU A 90 -2.59 7.35 -7.44
CA LEU A 90 -3.48 7.91 -6.43
C LEU A 90 -4.70 7.02 -6.15
N LEU A 91 -5.28 6.43 -7.19
CA LEU A 91 -6.39 5.49 -7.01
C LEU A 91 -5.97 4.29 -6.18
N ARG A 92 -4.83 3.68 -6.51
CA ARG A 92 -4.28 2.54 -5.77
C ARG A 92 -3.93 2.90 -4.34
N LEU A 93 -3.31 4.07 -4.13
CA LEU A 93 -2.99 4.58 -2.80
C LEU A 93 -4.24 4.75 -1.94
N LYS A 94 -5.29 5.37 -2.49
CA LYS A 94 -6.58 5.52 -1.80
C LYS A 94 -7.22 4.17 -1.46
N GLN A 95 -7.16 3.20 -2.35
CA GLN A 95 -7.65 1.85 -2.10
C GLN A 95 -6.91 1.20 -0.93
N GLY A 96 -5.58 1.28 -0.91
CA GLY A 96 -4.75 0.75 0.18
C GLY A 96 -5.04 1.40 1.52
N VAL A 97 -5.08 2.73 1.56
CA VAL A 97 -5.40 3.51 2.77
C VAL A 97 -6.82 3.23 3.25
N GLY A 98 -7.78 3.11 2.33
CA GLY A 98 -9.17 2.80 2.65
C GLY A 98 -9.38 1.40 3.25
N ARG A 99 -8.38 0.51 3.20
CA ARG A 99 -8.43 -0.78 3.91
C ARG A 99 -8.30 -0.62 5.42
N LEU A 100 -7.54 0.36 5.88
CA LEU A 100 -7.37 0.64 7.30
C LEU A 100 -8.50 1.50 7.85
N ILE A 101 -8.88 2.55 7.14
CA ILE A 101 -9.87 3.53 7.60
C ILE A 101 -11.17 3.33 6.83
N ARG A 102 -12.11 2.59 7.41
CA ARG A 102 -13.42 2.27 6.83
C ARG A 102 -14.55 3.05 7.47
N SER A 103 -14.37 3.44 8.72
CA SER A 103 -15.34 4.19 9.50
C SER A 103 -14.68 5.30 10.31
N HIS A 104 -15.49 6.23 10.84
CA HIS A 104 -15.01 7.31 11.71
C HIS A 104 -14.37 6.81 13.02
N ASN A 105 -14.63 5.57 13.40
CA ASN A 105 -14.12 4.98 14.64
C ASN A 105 -12.83 4.17 14.43
N ASP A 106 -12.43 3.93 13.18
CA ASP A 106 -11.21 3.18 12.89
C ASP A 106 -9.98 4.02 13.21
N LYS A 107 -9.01 3.39 13.86
CA LYS A 107 -7.73 4.00 14.22
C LYS A 107 -6.59 3.12 13.75
N GLY A 108 -5.54 3.74 13.27
CA GLY A 108 -4.35 3.02 12.86
C GLY A 108 -3.26 3.96 12.35
N LEU A 109 -2.12 3.38 12.03
CA LEU A 109 -0.98 4.10 11.49
C LEU A 109 -0.77 3.72 10.03
N ILE A 110 -0.55 4.72 9.18
CA ILE A 110 -0.17 4.53 7.78
C ILE A 110 1.19 5.18 7.57
N THR A 111 2.16 4.37 7.22
CA THR A 111 3.51 4.83 6.90
C THR A 111 3.75 4.71 5.40
N ILE A 112 4.07 5.81 4.74
CA ILE A 112 4.37 5.85 3.30
C ILE A 112 5.82 6.27 3.12
N PHE A 113 6.62 5.39 2.55
CA PHE A 113 8.01 5.71 2.19
C PHE A 113 8.05 6.40 0.83
N MET A 114 8.62 7.60 0.81
CA MET A 114 8.86 8.35 -0.41
C MET A 114 10.34 8.73 -0.49
N PRO A 115 11.00 8.53 -1.64
CA PRO A 115 12.36 9.02 -1.84
C PRO A 115 12.47 10.52 -1.55
N LYS A 116 13.60 10.96 -1.01
CA LYS A 116 13.86 12.41 -0.78
C LYS A 116 13.78 13.22 -2.08
N SER A 117 14.08 12.60 -3.20
CA SER A 117 14.00 13.19 -4.55
C SER A 117 12.57 13.28 -5.10
N THR A 118 11.56 12.79 -4.37
CA THR A 118 10.16 12.90 -4.82
C THR A 118 9.78 14.36 -4.98
N ASP A 119 9.25 14.70 -6.16
CA ASP A 119 8.80 16.05 -6.51
C ASP A 119 7.81 16.61 -5.47
N SER A 120 7.96 17.86 -5.10
CA SER A 120 7.14 18.54 -4.10
C SER A 120 5.65 18.60 -4.48
N LYS A 121 5.34 18.70 -5.78
CA LYS A 121 3.97 18.66 -6.30
C LYS A 121 3.34 17.29 -6.10
N VAL A 122 4.11 16.21 -6.33
CA VAL A 122 3.66 14.82 -6.06
C VAL A 122 3.35 14.66 -4.58
N ARG A 123 4.24 15.12 -3.69
CA ARG A 123 4.01 15.07 -2.23
C ARG A 123 2.73 15.80 -1.85
N SER A 124 2.56 17.03 -2.29
CA SER A 124 1.38 17.85 -2.01
C SER A 124 0.08 17.18 -2.48
N ILE A 125 0.09 16.57 -3.66
CA ILE A 125 -1.08 15.86 -4.18
C ILE A 125 -1.40 14.64 -3.32
N ILE A 126 -0.40 13.87 -2.88
CA ILE A 126 -0.60 12.74 -1.99
C ILE A 126 -1.20 13.22 -0.65
N GLU A 127 -0.63 14.26 -0.04
CA GLU A 127 -1.10 14.84 1.22
C GLU A 127 -2.56 15.29 1.14
N GLN A 128 -2.96 15.89 0.03
CA GLN A 128 -4.34 16.35 -0.19
C GLN A 128 -5.34 15.22 -0.45
N ASN A 129 -4.86 14.07 -0.89
CA ASN A 129 -5.71 12.94 -1.32
C ASN A 129 -5.78 11.78 -0.34
N VAL A 130 -4.88 11.71 0.63
CA VAL A 130 -4.95 10.72 1.72
C VAL A 130 -5.86 11.27 2.81
N PRO A 131 -6.93 10.56 3.20
CA PRO A 131 -7.94 11.08 4.12
C PRO A 131 -7.50 10.96 5.59
N THR A 132 -6.32 11.47 5.92
CA THR A 132 -5.76 11.41 7.26
C THR A 132 -4.81 12.57 7.50
N LYS A 133 -4.56 12.87 8.78
CA LYS A 133 -3.55 13.85 9.17
C LYS A 133 -2.15 13.26 8.89
N ILE A 134 -1.34 13.99 8.14
CA ILE A 134 0.01 13.57 7.77
C ILE A 134 1.02 14.28 8.67
N GLU A 135 1.94 13.50 9.22
CA GLU A 135 3.11 13.97 9.94
C GLU A 135 4.36 13.52 9.16
N ASN A 136 5.24 14.47 8.82
CA ASN A 136 6.50 14.17 8.16
C ASN A 136 7.56 13.86 9.23
N ILE A 137 8.24 12.77 9.05
CA ILE A 137 9.33 12.32 9.93
C ILE A 137 10.67 12.55 9.23
#